data_6c20e5f760903447c5a21a12a7afa4dc
#
_entry.id   6c20e5f760903447c5a21a12a7afa4dc
#
_cell.length_a   1.000
_cell.length_b   1.000
_cell.length_c   1.000
_cell.angle_alpha   90.00
_cell.angle_beta   90.00
_cell.angle_gamma   90.00
#
_symmetry.space_group_name_H-M   'P 1'
#
loop_
_entity.id
_entity.type
_entity.pdbx_description
1 polymer ?
#
loop_
_entity_poly.entity_id
_entity_poly.type
_entity_poly.pdbx_seq_one_letter_code
_entity_poly.pdbx_strand_id
1 'polypeptide(L)'
;YPLYLWHWPALVLPSSALGRPLRVYERFLCIVLTIVLAHFTNKYVEEPLRHKNLASKTIYKGAVVTTAVSLVAGVVIALSASSIITTRGEISYQFDLVKVMQKPGVYDDGCHVNYGETKSGYCTYGNKTSSQTIVLYGDSHAAQWFPTLEKLAIERGFKLISLTKSACPAVDAKRPDQGAFKMVHCTKWRQNSIARIAKIKPMAVITGNFQYFTPANERVSRAQWWRDGQRKLLYELKGSSDHL
;
A
#
# COMPACT_ATOMS: atom_id res chain seq x y z
N TYR A 1 17.72 -2.97 26.15
CA TYR A 1 16.57 -3.54 25.44
C TYR A 1 15.30 -2.67 25.61
N PRO A 2 14.97 -2.13 26.79
CA PRO A 2 13.75 -1.30 26.99
C PRO A 2 13.63 -0.09 26.06
N LEU A 3 14.73 0.59 25.72
CA LEU A 3 14.70 1.69 24.75
C LEU A 3 14.16 1.23 23.38
N TYR A 4 14.57 0.07 22.93
CA TYR A 4 14.09 -0.52 21.68
C TYR A 4 12.59 -0.84 21.73
N LEU A 5 12.06 -1.27 22.85
CA LEU A 5 10.63 -1.56 23.03
C LEU A 5 9.78 -0.28 23.01
N TRP A 6 10.24 0.79 23.64
CA TRP A 6 9.44 2.00 23.84
C TRP A 6 9.53 3.03 22.72
N HIS A 7 10.65 3.08 21.95
CA HIS A 7 10.84 4.12 20.93
C HIS A 7 9.79 4.09 19.83
N TRP A 8 9.45 2.90 19.36
CA TRP A 8 8.51 2.75 18.25
C TRP A 8 7.07 3.15 18.64
N PRO A 9 6.45 2.60 19.71
CA PRO A 9 5.12 3.03 20.13
C PRO A 9 5.08 4.51 20.53
N ALA A 10 6.10 5.04 21.18
CA ALA A 10 6.13 6.44 21.58
C ALA A 10 6.17 7.43 20.41
N LEU A 11 6.73 7.04 19.25
CA LEU A 11 6.76 7.88 18.05
C LEU A 11 5.58 7.63 17.11
N VAL A 12 5.11 6.39 17.00
CA VAL A 12 4.09 6.01 16.01
C VAL A 12 2.68 6.27 16.52
N LEU A 13 2.37 5.89 17.79
CA LEU A 13 1.01 6.06 18.31
C LEU A 13 0.53 7.52 18.32
N PRO A 14 1.33 8.52 18.78
CA PRO A 14 0.90 9.91 18.72
C PRO A 14 0.72 10.45 17.30
N SER A 15 1.59 10.05 16.35
CA SER A 15 1.46 10.46 14.95
C SER A 15 0.20 9.89 14.31
N SER A 16 -0.13 8.65 14.61
CA SER A 16 -1.35 7.98 14.14
C SER A 16 -2.61 8.62 14.76
N ALA A 17 -2.58 8.91 16.06
CA ALA A 17 -3.70 9.55 16.77
C ALA A 17 -3.97 10.98 16.27
N LEU A 18 -2.92 11.71 15.87
CA LEU A 18 -3.04 13.08 15.35
C LEU A 18 -3.36 13.11 13.84
N GLY A 19 -3.25 11.98 13.14
CA GLY A 19 -3.44 11.91 11.69
C GLY A 19 -2.44 12.73 10.87
N ARG A 20 -1.28 13.10 11.46
CA ARG A 20 -0.23 13.91 10.83
C ARG A 20 1.17 13.56 11.38
N PRO A 21 2.23 13.88 10.65
CA PRO A 21 3.59 13.77 11.16
C PRO A 21 3.79 14.63 12.42
N LEU A 22 4.54 14.11 13.40
CA LEU A 22 4.89 14.85 14.60
C LEU A 22 5.81 16.04 14.27
N ARG A 23 5.55 17.18 14.89
CA ARG A 23 6.43 18.34 14.83
C ARG A 23 7.72 18.08 15.61
N VAL A 24 8.75 18.90 15.38
CA VAL A 24 10.08 18.68 16.00
C VAL A 24 10.01 18.60 17.52
N TYR A 25 9.29 19.52 18.17
CA TYR A 25 9.15 19.50 19.63
C TYR A 25 8.34 18.29 20.14
N GLU A 26 7.33 17.83 19.39
CA GLU A 26 6.55 16.63 19.73
C GLU A 26 7.42 15.36 19.66
N ARG A 27 8.28 15.27 18.63
CA ARG A 27 9.28 14.18 18.54
C ARG A 27 10.25 14.21 19.72
N PHE A 28 10.73 15.40 20.10
CA PHE A 28 11.59 15.54 21.25
C PHE A 28 10.92 15.08 22.55
N LEU A 29 9.66 15.45 22.80
CA LEU A 29 8.88 14.98 23.93
C LEU A 29 8.70 13.44 23.90
N CYS A 30 8.44 12.85 22.74
CA CYS A 30 8.33 11.40 22.59
C CYS A 30 9.66 10.69 22.89
N ILE A 31 10.80 11.28 22.52
CA ILE A 31 12.13 10.74 22.84
C ILE A 31 12.37 10.80 24.35
N VAL A 32 12.08 11.92 25.00
CA VAL A 32 12.20 12.05 26.47
C VAL A 32 11.32 11.03 27.17
N LEU A 33 10.06 10.89 26.73
CA LEU A 33 9.13 9.87 27.26
C LEU A 33 9.68 8.46 27.09
N THR A 34 10.25 8.16 25.91
CA THR A 34 10.90 6.85 25.64
C THR A 34 12.01 6.56 26.65
N ILE A 35 12.87 7.53 26.92
CA ILE A 35 13.99 7.37 27.87
C ILE A 35 13.46 7.14 29.29
N VAL A 36 12.47 7.91 29.71
CA VAL A 36 11.82 7.77 31.04
C VAL A 36 11.20 6.39 31.18
N LEU A 37 10.37 5.96 30.22
CA LEU A 37 9.72 4.65 30.25
C LEU A 37 10.74 3.51 30.21
N ALA A 38 11.78 3.63 29.40
CA ALA A 38 12.86 2.65 29.35
C ALA A 38 13.63 2.55 30.67
N HIS A 39 13.92 3.67 31.33
CA HIS A 39 14.56 3.70 32.65
C HIS A 39 13.70 2.99 33.71
N PHE A 40 12.41 3.31 33.78
CA PHE A 40 11.50 2.66 34.70
C PHE A 40 11.35 1.16 34.41
N THR A 41 11.23 0.77 33.15
CA THR A 41 11.16 -0.65 32.75
C THR A 41 12.43 -1.39 33.14
N ASN A 42 13.60 -0.80 32.88
CA ASN A 42 14.87 -1.40 33.28
C ASN A 42 14.96 -1.59 34.80
N LYS A 43 14.73 -0.51 35.58
CA LYS A 43 14.91 -0.49 37.03
C LYS A 43 13.92 -1.37 37.78
N TYR A 44 12.65 -1.39 37.38
CA TYR A 44 11.60 -2.05 38.15
C TYR A 44 11.16 -3.40 37.58
N VAL A 45 11.47 -3.68 36.32
CA VAL A 45 11.09 -4.93 35.66
C VAL A 45 12.33 -5.77 35.28
N GLU A 46 13.23 -5.22 34.46
CA GLU A 46 14.34 -5.99 33.88
C GLU A 46 15.36 -6.37 34.96
N GLU A 47 15.90 -5.41 35.72
CA GLU A 47 16.93 -5.69 36.75
C GLU A 47 16.46 -6.63 37.83
N PRO A 48 15.27 -6.46 38.46
CA PRO A 48 14.81 -7.37 39.49
C PRO A 48 14.59 -8.80 38.97
N LEU A 49 14.12 -8.96 37.73
CA LEU A 49 13.90 -10.29 37.15
C LEU A 49 15.20 -10.97 36.70
N ARG A 50 16.17 -10.18 36.25
CA ARG A 50 17.44 -10.66 35.71
C ARG A 50 18.34 -11.24 36.82
N HIS A 51 18.29 -10.69 38.03
CA HIS A 51 19.20 -11.07 39.14
C HIS A 51 18.53 -11.96 40.19
N LYS A 52 17.25 -12.28 40.08
CA LYS A 52 16.56 -13.20 40.99
C LYS A 52 16.55 -14.61 40.42
N ASN A 53 17.05 -15.57 41.19
CA ASN A 53 16.83 -16.99 40.94
C ASN A 53 15.38 -17.34 41.29
N LEU A 54 14.48 -17.10 40.35
CA LEU A 54 13.05 -17.38 40.51
C LEU A 54 12.79 -18.87 40.31
N ALA A 55 12.03 -19.47 41.22
CA ALA A 55 11.55 -20.84 41.02
C ALA A 55 10.73 -20.96 39.74
N SER A 56 10.89 -22.06 39.01
CA SER A 56 10.20 -22.31 37.73
C SER A 56 8.69 -22.11 37.81
N LYS A 57 8.07 -22.48 38.94
CA LYS A 57 6.62 -22.23 39.19
C LYS A 57 6.25 -20.75 39.18
N THR A 58 7.11 -19.87 39.72
CA THR A 58 6.88 -18.42 39.76
C THR A 58 7.01 -17.80 38.37
N ILE A 59 8.00 -18.26 37.60
CA ILE A 59 8.17 -17.83 36.19
C ILE A 59 6.97 -18.24 35.37
N TYR A 60 6.51 -19.49 35.49
CA TYR A 60 5.35 -19.98 34.77
C TYR A 60 4.05 -19.22 35.13
N LYS A 61 3.79 -18.98 36.42
CA LYS A 61 2.66 -18.15 36.86
C LYS A 61 2.73 -16.74 36.31
N GLY A 62 3.90 -16.10 36.35
CA GLY A 62 4.12 -14.78 35.77
C GLY A 62 3.85 -14.75 34.26
N ALA A 63 4.35 -15.72 33.51
CA ALA A 63 4.10 -15.82 32.08
C ALA A 63 2.60 -15.99 31.75
N VAL A 64 1.89 -16.84 32.47
CA VAL A 64 0.45 -17.05 32.28
C VAL A 64 -0.33 -15.76 32.57
N VAL A 65 -0.03 -15.08 33.67
CA VAL A 65 -0.69 -13.83 34.05
C VAL A 65 -0.43 -12.73 33.00
N THR A 66 0.81 -12.53 32.57
CA THR A 66 1.13 -11.50 31.57
C THR A 66 0.47 -11.81 30.24
N THR A 67 0.44 -13.07 29.81
CA THR A 67 -0.26 -13.48 28.58
C THR A 67 -1.76 -13.21 28.68
N ALA A 68 -2.41 -13.58 29.80
CA ALA A 68 -3.82 -13.34 30.02
C ALA A 68 -4.15 -11.83 30.01
N VAL A 69 -3.37 -11.01 30.70
CA VAL A 69 -3.52 -9.55 30.70
C VAL A 69 -3.36 -8.97 29.29
N SER A 70 -2.37 -9.42 28.54
CA SER A 70 -2.14 -8.97 27.16
C SER A 70 -3.30 -9.34 26.23
N LEU A 71 -3.86 -10.55 26.39
CA LEU A 71 -5.04 -10.99 25.63
C LEU A 71 -6.28 -10.13 25.96
N VAL A 72 -6.55 -9.91 27.26
CA VAL A 72 -7.66 -9.06 27.69
C VAL A 72 -7.48 -7.63 27.16
N ALA A 73 -6.29 -7.05 27.28
CA ALA A 73 -6.01 -5.72 26.75
C ALA A 73 -6.20 -5.68 25.21
N GLY A 74 -5.73 -6.70 24.49
CA GLY A 74 -5.92 -6.82 23.05
C GLY A 74 -7.39 -6.89 22.65
N VAL A 75 -8.20 -7.67 23.36
CA VAL A 75 -9.64 -7.77 23.14
C VAL A 75 -10.34 -6.43 23.45
N VAL A 76 -10.02 -5.78 24.56
CA VAL A 76 -10.57 -4.46 24.91
C VAL A 76 -10.23 -3.42 23.85
N ILE A 77 -8.98 -3.38 23.39
CA ILE A 77 -8.56 -2.47 22.31
C ILE A 77 -9.33 -2.79 21.01
N ALA A 78 -9.44 -4.05 20.64
CA ALA A 78 -10.16 -4.46 19.44
C ALA A 78 -11.66 -4.09 19.48
N LEU A 79 -12.30 -4.29 20.63
CA LEU A 79 -13.71 -3.91 20.84
C LEU A 79 -13.90 -2.39 20.93
N SER A 80 -12.92 -1.66 21.49
CA SER A 80 -12.97 -0.20 21.59
C SER A 80 -12.57 0.49 20.28
N ALA A 81 -11.77 -0.13 19.43
CA ALA A 81 -11.33 0.45 18.18
C ALA A 81 -12.50 0.77 17.24
N SER A 82 -13.56 -0.05 17.27
CA SER A 82 -14.79 0.21 16.53
C SER A 82 -15.55 1.48 17.00
N SER A 83 -15.41 1.87 18.26
CA SER A 83 -16.09 3.05 18.82
C SER A 83 -15.22 4.31 18.81
N ILE A 84 -13.88 4.19 18.82
CA ILE A 84 -12.95 5.34 18.83
C ILE A 84 -12.81 5.95 17.44
N ILE A 85 -13.00 5.17 16.37
CA ILE A 85 -12.91 5.65 14.98
C ILE A 85 -14.11 6.54 14.60
N THR A 86 -15.21 6.51 15.38
CA THR A 86 -16.46 7.20 15.04
C THR A 86 -16.63 8.61 15.64
N THR A 87 -15.69 9.15 16.43
CA THR A 87 -15.97 10.36 17.22
C THR A 87 -15.12 11.60 16.91
N ARG A 88 -14.47 11.72 15.76
CA ARG A 88 -13.75 12.96 15.46
C ARG A 88 -13.98 13.47 14.05
N GLY A 89 -14.98 14.32 13.92
CA GLY A 89 -15.25 15.12 12.70
C GLY A 89 -16.49 14.65 11.94
N GLU A 90 -17.24 15.57 11.40
CA GLU A 90 -18.51 15.45 10.66
C GLU A 90 -18.45 14.60 9.37
N ILE A 91 -17.48 13.71 9.23
CA ILE A 91 -17.42 12.71 8.17
C ILE A 91 -17.32 11.36 8.87
N SER A 92 -18.48 10.79 9.20
CA SER A 92 -18.63 9.40 9.62
C SER A 92 -18.26 8.48 8.45
N TYR A 93 -16.97 8.29 8.20
CA TYR A 93 -16.52 7.14 7.40
C TYR A 93 -16.61 5.93 8.32
N GLN A 94 -17.68 5.17 8.22
CA GLN A 94 -17.68 3.78 8.66
C GLN A 94 -16.63 3.05 7.80
N PHE A 95 -15.41 2.95 8.30
CA PHE A 95 -14.39 2.10 7.72
C PHE A 95 -14.79 0.66 7.95
N ASP A 96 -15.41 0.06 6.96
CA ASP A 96 -15.58 -1.37 6.91
C ASP A 96 -14.20 -1.99 6.59
N LEU A 97 -13.47 -2.37 7.64
CA LEU A 97 -12.14 -2.98 7.51
C LEU A 97 -12.17 -4.24 6.63
N VAL A 98 -13.28 -4.96 6.61
CA VAL A 98 -13.48 -6.14 5.75
C VAL A 98 -13.47 -5.72 4.29
N LYS A 99 -14.17 -4.63 3.94
CA LYS A 99 -14.15 -4.07 2.57
C LYS A 99 -12.80 -3.53 2.16
N VAL A 100 -12.08 -2.87 3.09
CA VAL A 100 -10.74 -2.32 2.81
C VAL A 100 -9.71 -3.44 2.54
N MET A 101 -9.89 -4.61 3.15
CA MET A 101 -9.03 -5.78 2.95
C MET A 101 -9.38 -6.59 1.70
N GLN A 102 -10.52 -6.34 1.07
CA GLN A 102 -10.90 -7.04 -0.17
C GLN A 102 -10.02 -6.59 -1.33
N LYS A 103 -9.63 -7.55 -2.15
CA LYS A 103 -8.94 -7.22 -3.42
C LYS A 103 -9.90 -6.49 -4.35
N PRO A 104 -9.39 -5.54 -5.16
CA PRO A 104 -10.20 -4.93 -6.22
C PRO A 104 -10.82 -5.98 -7.16
N GLY A 105 -12.05 -5.77 -7.62
CA GLY A 105 -12.80 -6.70 -8.47
C GLY A 105 -12.07 -7.15 -9.73
N VAL A 106 -11.14 -6.35 -10.24
CA VAL A 106 -10.27 -6.70 -11.39
C VAL A 106 -9.41 -7.95 -11.16
N TYR A 107 -9.25 -8.41 -9.92
CA TYR A 107 -8.56 -9.66 -9.61
C TYR A 107 -9.50 -10.86 -9.76
N ASP A 108 -10.78 -10.68 -9.42
CA ASP A 108 -11.77 -11.75 -9.41
C ASP A 108 -12.29 -12.06 -10.83
N ASP A 109 -12.39 -11.04 -11.68
CA ASP A 109 -12.82 -11.16 -13.08
C ASP A 109 -11.66 -11.43 -14.07
N GLY A 110 -10.44 -11.62 -13.57
CA GLY A 110 -9.25 -11.90 -14.37
C GLY A 110 -8.72 -10.72 -15.18
N CYS A 111 -9.14 -9.51 -14.86
CA CYS A 111 -8.73 -8.28 -15.56
C CYS A 111 -7.41 -7.71 -15.07
N HIS A 112 -6.97 -8.09 -13.87
CA HIS A 112 -5.59 -7.92 -13.43
C HIS A 112 -4.77 -9.14 -13.83
N VAL A 113 -3.99 -9.03 -14.92
CA VAL A 113 -3.31 -10.20 -15.50
C VAL A 113 -2.05 -10.59 -14.71
N ASN A 114 -1.73 -11.89 -14.74
CA ASN A 114 -0.62 -12.48 -14.00
C ASN A 114 0.73 -12.36 -14.74
N TYR A 115 1.81 -12.84 -14.11
CA TYR A 115 3.19 -12.70 -14.58
C TYR A 115 3.45 -13.19 -16.00
N GLY A 116 2.91 -14.35 -16.39
CA GLY A 116 3.13 -14.96 -17.71
C GLY A 116 2.31 -14.35 -18.84
N GLU A 117 1.23 -13.66 -18.52
CA GLU A 117 0.30 -13.15 -19.51
C GLU A 117 0.82 -11.87 -20.19
N THR A 118 0.60 -11.77 -21.48
CA THR A 118 1.09 -10.66 -22.30
C THR A 118 -0.02 -9.80 -22.90
N LYS A 119 -1.29 -10.14 -22.64
CA LYS A 119 -2.46 -9.40 -23.14
C LYS A 119 -3.49 -9.29 -22.02
N SER A 120 -4.06 -8.11 -21.83
CA SER A 120 -5.21 -7.90 -20.97
C SER A 120 -6.50 -8.25 -21.70
N GLY A 121 -7.49 -8.79 -20.97
CA GLY A 121 -8.83 -9.07 -21.48
C GLY A 121 -9.62 -7.81 -21.87
N TYR A 122 -10.84 -8.00 -22.32
CA TYR A 122 -11.76 -6.90 -22.64
C TYR A 122 -12.47 -6.39 -21.38
N CYS A 123 -11.72 -5.80 -20.50
CA CYS A 123 -12.12 -5.40 -19.15
C CYS A 123 -12.70 -3.98 -19.18
N THR A 124 -14.01 -3.89 -19.31
CA THR A 124 -14.74 -2.62 -19.44
C THR A 124 -15.77 -2.48 -18.34
N TYR A 125 -15.74 -1.34 -17.65
CA TYR A 125 -16.52 -1.03 -16.45
C TYR A 125 -17.20 0.34 -16.57
N GLY A 126 -18.06 0.68 -15.61
CA GLY A 126 -18.84 1.91 -15.61
C GLY A 126 -19.88 1.91 -16.72
N ASN A 127 -20.10 3.04 -17.39
CA ASN A 127 -21.02 3.14 -18.51
C ASN A 127 -20.39 2.57 -19.79
N LYS A 128 -20.67 1.30 -20.08
CA LYS A 128 -20.07 0.55 -21.22
C LYS A 128 -20.40 1.14 -22.59
N THR A 129 -21.46 1.93 -22.69
CA THR A 129 -21.93 2.55 -23.97
C THR A 129 -21.40 3.97 -24.16
N SER A 130 -20.73 4.54 -23.15
CA SER A 130 -20.19 5.89 -23.21
C SER A 130 -19.10 6.02 -24.28
N SER A 131 -19.12 7.13 -25.01
CA SER A 131 -18.02 7.54 -25.90
C SER A 131 -16.80 8.05 -25.13
N GLN A 132 -17.00 8.56 -23.91
CA GLN A 132 -15.91 9.02 -23.04
C GLN A 132 -15.26 7.82 -22.33
N THR A 133 -14.02 7.55 -22.68
CA THR A 133 -13.29 6.41 -22.13
C THR A 133 -12.08 6.88 -21.30
N ILE A 134 -11.91 6.31 -20.12
CA ILE A 134 -10.71 6.46 -19.28
C ILE A 134 -10.03 5.11 -19.19
N VAL A 135 -8.70 5.08 -19.28
CA VAL A 135 -7.90 3.87 -19.13
C VAL A 135 -7.09 3.94 -17.84
N LEU A 136 -7.21 2.91 -16.99
CA LEU A 136 -6.31 2.66 -15.86
C LEU A 136 -5.19 1.73 -16.31
N TYR A 137 -3.94 2.19 -16.25
CA TYR A 137 -2.80 1.48 -16.79
C TYR A 137 -1.63 1.37 -15.79
N GLY A 138 -1.14 0.16 -15.53
CA GLY A 138 0.00 -0.05 -14.65
C GLY A 138 0.06 -1.40 -13.96
N ASP A 139 0.72 -1.43 -12.82
CA ASP A 139 0.88 -2.65 -12.01
C ASP A 139 -0.23 -2.81 -10.96
N SER A 140 0.02 -3.63 -9.93
CA SER A 140 -0.92 -3.84 -8.81
C SER A 140 -1.24 -2.55 -8.04
N HIS A 141 -0.36 -1.54 -8.06
CA HIS A 141 -0.61 -0.24 -7.44
C HIS A 141 -1.58 0.60 -8.26
N ALA A 142 -1.60 0.46 -9.59
CA ALA A 142 -2.69 1.00 -10.40
C ALA A 142 -4.01 0.30 -10.06
N ALA A 143 -4.01 -1.04 -9.94
CA ALA A 143 -5.20 -1.80 -9.61
C ALA A 143 -5.85 -1.40 -8.27
N GLN A 144 -5.09 -0.89 -7.30
CA GLN A 144 -5.63 -0.37 -6.03
C GLN A 144 -6.57 0.83 -6.21
N TRP A 145 -6.41 1.60 -7.27
CA TRP A 145 -7.29 2.73 -7.60
C TRP A 145 -8.57 2.33 -8.32
N PHE A 146 -8.65 1.07 -8.76
CA PHE A 146 -9.77 0.58 -9.55
C PHE A 146 -11.13 0.78 -8.86
N PRO A 147 -11.36 0.44 -7.58
CA PRO A 147 -12.68 0.59 -6.96
C PRO A 147 -13.18 2.04 -6.96
N THR A 148 -12.27 2.99 -6.71
CA THR A 148 -12.59 4.43 -6.73
C THR A 148 -12.92 4.90 -8.15
N LEU A 149 -12.13 4.47 -9.14
CA LEU A 149 -12.35 4.84 -10.54
C LEU A 149 -13.61 4.20 -11.12
N GLU A 150 -13.93 2.97 -10.74
CA GLU A 150 -15.16 2.29 -11.13
C GLU A 150 -16.39 3.03 -10.59
N LYS A 151 -16.37 3.41 -9.31
CA LYS A 151 -17.42 4.21 -8.70
C LYS A 151 -17.62 5.55 -9.44
N LEU A 152 -16.52 6.27 -9.70
CA LEU A 152 -16.55 7.51 -10.48
C LEU A 152 -17.06 7.29 -11.90
N ALA A 153 -16.69 6.17 -12.54
CA ALA A 153 -17.15 5.83 -13.88
C ALA A 153 -18.67 5.65 -13.94
N ILE A 154 -19.24 5.00 -12.91
CA ILE A 154 -20.70 4.84 -12.77
C ILE A 154 -21.35 6.20 -12.51
N GLU A 155 -20.86 6.96 -11.54
CA GLU A 155 -21.46 8.25 -11.14
C GLU A 155 -21.38 9.34 -12.23
N ARG A 156 -20.29 9.36 -12.99
CA ARG A 156 -20.03 10.37 -14.01
C ARG A 156 -20.35 9.92 -15.43
N GLY A 157 -20.77 8.68 -15.61
CA GLY A 157 -21.22 8.16 -16.89
C GLY A 157 -20.13 7.91 -17.93
N PHE A 158 -18.87 7.70 -17.54
CA PHE A 158 -17.81 7.35 -18.48
C PHE A 158 -17.52 5.83 -18.49
N LYS A 159 -16.82 5.38 -19.51
CA LYS A 159 -16.33 4.02 -19.68
C LYS A 159 -14.95 3.91 -19.03
N LEU A 160 -14.74 2.94 -18.17
CA LEU A 160 -13.43 2.64 -17.59
C LEU A 160 -12.89 1.34 -18.20
N ILE A 161 -11.64 1.35 -18.66
CA ILE A 161 -10.92 0.17 -19.13
C ILE A 161 -9.73 -0.05 -18.22
N SER A 162 -9.59 -1.26 -17.67
CA SER A 162 -8.44 -1.66 -16.84
C SER A 162 -7.41 -2.42 -17.67
N LEU A 163 -6.19 -1.92 -17.70
CA LEU A 163 -5.00 -2.55 -18.26
C LEU A 163 -3.97 -2.68 -17.15
N THR A 164 -4.15 -3.64 -16.26
CA THR A 164 -3.27 -3.81 -15.10
C THR A 164 -2.63 -5.20 -15.07
N LYS A 165 -1.38 -5.28 -14.60
CA LYS A 165 -0.58 -6.52 -14.58
C LYS A 165 0.28 -6.63 -13.34
N SER A 166 0.32 -7.82 -12.74
CA SER A 166 1.17 -8.13 -11.57
C SER A 166 2.64 -7.77 -11.82
N ALA A 167 3.18 -6.93 -10.92
CA ALA A 167 4.59 -6.51 -10.89
C ALA A 167 5.16 -5.92 -12.20
N CYS A 168 4.31 -5.46 -13.11
CA CYS A 168 4.71 -4.86 -14.38
C CYS A 168 4.30 -3.39 -14.43
N PRO A 169 5.21 -2.45 -14.12
CA PRO A 169 4.91 -1.02 -14.16
C PRO A 169 4.57 -0.56 -15.59
N ALA A 170 3.75 0.48 -15.69
CA ALA A 170 3.44 1.13 -16.96
C ALA A 170 4.69 1.71 -17.62
N VAL A 171 5.63 2.21 -16.82
CA VAL A 171 6.87 2.81 -17.30
C VAL A 171 7.78 1.79 -17.98
N ASP A 172 8.45 2.17 -19.07
CA ASP A 172 9.44 1.32 -19.74
C ASP A 172 10.76 1.34 -18.97
N ALA A 173 10.76 0.61 -17.89
CA ALA A 173 11.89 0.49 -16.99
C ALA A 173 12.30 -0.99 -16.92
N LYS A 174 13.50 -1.32 -17.40
CA LYS A 174 14.04 -2.68 -17.36
C LYS A 174 14.49 -3.04 -15.96
N ARG A 175 13.98 -4.14 -15.45
CA ARG A 175 14.33 -4.72 -14.14
C ARG A 175 14.75 -6.17 -14.30
N PRO A 176 15.50 -6.73 -13.32
CA PRO A 176 15.88 -8.14 -13.37
C PRO A 176 14.66 -9.07 -13.33
N ASP A 177 14.80 -10.24 -13.91
CA ASP A 177 13.87 -11.35 -13.70
C ASP A 177 13.89 -11.76 -12.22
N GLN A 178 12.72 -12.06 -11.65
CA GLN A 178 12.60 -12.47 -10.26
C GLN A 178 11.43 -13.44 -10.08
N GLY A 179 11.70 -14.66 -9.65
CA GLY A 179 10.69 -15.69 -9.48
C GLY A 179 9.86 -15.91 -10.75
N ALA A 180 8.54 -15.84 -10.62
CA ALA A 180 7.60 -15.94 -11.74
C ALA A 180 7.60 -14.73 -12.68
N PHE A 181 8.13 -13.58 -12.24
CA PHE A 181 8.23 -12.39 -13.07
C PHE A 181 9.33 -12.55 -14.11
N LYS A 182 8.98 -12.36 -15.40
CA LYS A 182 9.91 -12.31 -16.51
C LYS A 182 9.76 -11.00 -17.26
N MET A 183 10.87 -10.28 -17.44
CA MET A 183 10.89 -8.97 -18.09
C MET A 183 10.33 -9.03 -19.51
N VAL A 184 10.58 -10.12 -20.24
CA VAL A 184 10.07 -10.31 -21.60
C VAL A 184 8.54 -10.29 -21.64
N HIS A 185 7.85 -10.92 -20.68
CA HIS A 185 6.38 -10.91 -20.62
C HIS A 185 5.85 -9.52 -20.27
N CYS A 186 6.50 -8.81 -19.34
CA CYS A 186 6.15 -7.45 -19.00
C CYS A 186 6.31 -6.50 -20.19
N THR A 187 7.44 -6.58 -20.90
CA THR A 187 7.70 -5.77 -22.09
C THR A 187 6.64 -6.02 -23.18
N LYS A 188 6.32 -7.28 -23.45
CA LYS A 188 5.30 -7.64 -24.44
C LYS A 188 3.91 -7.14 -24.04
N TRP A 189 3.56 -7.27 -22.76
CA TRP A 189 2.29 -6.75 -22.25
C TRP A 189 2.19 -5.23 -22.39
N ARG A 190 3.25 -4.46 -22.07
CA ARG A 190 3.29 -3.00 -22.28
C ARG A 190 3.06 -2.63 -23.74
N GLN A 191 3.79 -3.27 -24.67
CA GLN A 191 3.63 -3.04 -26.10
C GLN A 191 2.17 -3.25 -26.55
N ASN A 192 1.57 -4.36 -26.12
CA ASN A 192 0.17 -4.68 -26.43
C ASN A 192 -0.80 -3.67 -25.80
N SER A 193 -0.53 -3.22 -24.59
CA SER A 193 -1.36 -2.25 -23.87
C SER A 193 -1.29 -0.86 -24.51
N ILE A 194 -0.09 -0.38 -24.84
CA ILE A 194 0.12 0.90 -25.52
C ILE A 194 -0.55 0.90 -26.92
N ALA A 195 -0.36 -0.17 -27.70
CA ALA A 195 -1.04 -0.32 -28.97
C ALA A 195 -2.56 -0.34 -28.84
N ARG A 196 -3.09 -0.91 -27.76
CA ARG A 196 -4.53 -0.88 -27.47
C ARG A 196 -5.00 0.51 -27.07
N ILE A 197 -4.26 1.24 -26.22
CA ILE A 197 -4.56 2.62 -25.83
C ILE A 197 -4.62 3.53 -27.07
N ALA A 198 -3.64 3.38 -27.97
CA ALA A 198 -3.63 4.15 -29.23
C ALA A 198 -4.84 3.89 -30.13
N LYS A 199 -5.42 2.68 -30.12
CA LYS A 199 -6.66 2.35 -30.83
C LYS A 199 -7.91 2.89 -30.14
N ILE A 200 -7.94 2.86 -28.80
CA ILE A 200 -9.07 3.32 -27.99
C ILE A 200 -9.20 4.83 -28.07
N LYS A 201 -8.08 5.55 -28.13
CA LYS A 201 -8.01 7.03 -28.04
C LYS A 201 -8.82 7.54 -26.83
N PRO A 202 -8.45 7.12 -25.60
CA PRO A 202 -9.23 7.50 -24.43
C PRO A 202 -9.12 9.00 -24.13
N MET A 203 -10.12 9.56 -23.48
CA MET A 203 -10.09 10.93 -22.96
C MET A 203 -8.92 11.13 -21.96
N ALA A 204 -8.66 10.12 -21.14
CA ALA A 204 -7.54 10.16 -20.18
C ALA A 204 -6.93 8.78 -19.95
N VAL A 205 -5.61 8.76 -19.66
CA VAL A 205 -4.89 7.59 -19.17
C VAL A 205 -4.36 7.86 -17.77
N ILE A 206 -4.81 7.08 -16.81
CA ILE A 206 -4.36 7.15 -15.41
C ILE A 206 -3.33 6.04 -15.19
N THR A 207 -2.14 6.40 -14.75
CA THR A 207 -1.07 5.43 -14.49
C THR A 207 -0.73 5.32 -13.01
N GLY A 208 -0.48 4.09 -12.53
CA GLY A 208 -0.01 3.81 -11.18
C GLY A 208 1.10 2.77 -11.21
N ASN A 209 2.15 2.96 -10.39
CA ASN A 209 3.31 2.08 -10.40
C ASN A 209 3.92 1.90 -9.02
N PHE A 210 4.41 0.70 -8.73
CA PHE A 210 5.23 0.44 -7.57
C PHE A 210 6.64 1.02 -7.73
N GLN A 211 6.93 2.10 -7.03
CA GLN A 211 8.15 2.88 -7.22
C GLN A 211 9.44 2.28 -6.60
N TYR A 212 9.33 1.18 -5.86
CA TYR A 212 10.48 0.56 -5.20
C TYR A 212 11.19 -0.53 -6.03
N PHE A 213 10.75 -0.75 -7.26
CA PHE A 213 11.50 -1.60 -8.17
C PHE A 213 12.90 -1.03 -8.43
N THR A 214 13.88 -1.93 -8.58
CA THR A 214 15.28 -1.58 -8.84
C THR A 214 15.61 -1.73 -10.32
N PRO A 215 16.51 -0.91 -10.87
CA PRO A 215 16.97 -1.08 -12.24
C PRO A 215 17.78 -2.38 -12.41
N ALA A 216 17.77 -2.93 -13.63
CA ALA A 216 18.62 -4.07 -13.98
C ALA A 216 20.11 -3.68 -14.08
N ASN A 217 20.41 -2.40 -14.26
CA ASN A 217 21.77 -1.85 -14.32
C ASN A 217 22.03 -1.02 -13.05
N GLU A 218 22.93 -1.49 -12.21
CA GLU A 218 23.31 -0.84 -10.95
C GLU A 218 24.02 0.52 -11.12
N ARG A 219 24.56 0.81 -12.32
CA ARG A 219 25.20 2.09 -12.63
C ARG A 219 24.22 3.25 -12.76
N VAL A 220 22.93 2.95 -12.90
CA VAL A 220 21.87 3.95 -13.03
C VAL A 220 21.14 4.10 -11.70
N SER A 221 21.08 5.33 -11.18
CA SER A 221 20.31 5.59 -9.97
C SER A 221 18.83 5.27 -10.19
N ARG A 222 18.14 4.76 -9.14
CA ARG A 222 16.71 4.46 -9.21
C ARG A 222 15.88 5.66 -9.67
N ALA A 223 16.21 6.86 -9.18
CA ALA A 223 15.52 8.08 -9.56
C ALA A 223 15.68 8.44 -11.05
N GLN A 224 16.88 8.26 -11.59
CA GLN A 224 17.14 8.48 -13.02
C GLN A 224 16.38 7.44 -13.86
N TRP A 225 16.46 6.17 -13.49
CA TRP A 225 15.77 5.07 -14.16
C TRP A 225 14.25 5.29 -14.24
N TRP A 226 13.62 5.74 -13.12
CA TRP A 226 12.20 6.09 -13.11
C TRP A 226 11.88 7.28 -14.01
N ARG A 227 12.66 8.36 -13.96
CA ARG A 227 12.46 9.54 -14.82
C ARG A 227 12.52 9.19 -16.30
N ASP A 228 13.52 8.42 -16.70
CA ASP A 228 13.69 8.03 -18.10
C ASP A 228 12.57 7.11 -18.56
N GLY A 229 12.19 6.14 -17.74
CA GLY A 229 11.04 5.27 -18.01
C GLY A 229 9.73 6.05 -18.12
N GLN A 230 9.50 7.01 -17.24
CA GLN A 230 8.30 7.87 -17.28
C GLN A 230 8.29 8.76 -18.52
N ARG A 231 9.42 9.39 -18.84
CA ARG A 231 9.55 10.21 -20.07
C ARG A 231 9.24 9.39 -21.32
N LYS A 232 9.74 8.18 -21.39
CA LYS A 232 9.49 7.29 -22.51
C LYS A 232 8.01 6.91 -22.60
N LEU A 233 7.37 6.55 -21.48
CA LEU A 233 5.94 6.26 -21.43
C LEU A 233 5.11 7.44 -21.96
N LEU A 234 5.38 8.65 -21.47
CA LEU A 234 4.67 9.86 -21.92
C LEU A 234 4.85 10.10 -23.42
N TYR A 235 6.05 9.85 -23.94
CA TYR A 235 6.31 9.96 -25.37
C TYR A 235 5.54 8.91 -26.19
N GLU A 236 5.48 7.67 -25.72
CA GLU A 236 4.75 6.57 -26.36
C GLU A 236 3.22 6.79 -26.35
N LEU A 237 2.71 7.44 -25.31
CA LEU A 237 1.27 7.78 -25.18
C LEU A 237 0.90 9.12 -25.84
N LYS A 238 1.89 9.91 -26.27
CA LYS A 238 1.66 11.21 -26.91
C LYS A 238 0.77 11.03 -28.15
N GLY A 239 -0.33 11.79 -28.18
CA GLY A 239 -1.33 11.72 -29.27
C GLY A 239 -2.27 10.51 -29.19
N SER A 240 -2.15 9.66 -28.17
CA SER A 240 -3.10 8.55 -27.92
C SER A 240 -4.22 8.91 -26.95
N SER A 241 -4.13 10.05 -26.25
CA SER A 241 -5.08 10.51 -25.26
C SER A 241 -5.08 12.03 -25.19
N ASP A 242 -6.21 12.62 -24.82
CA ASP A 242 -6.34 14.08 -24.61
C ASP A 242 -5.61 14.51 -23.33
N HIS A 243 -5.61 13.63 -22.31
CA HIS A 243 -4.97 13.84 -21.01
C HIS A 243 -4.15 12.63 -20.55
N LEU A 244 -2.98 12.89 -19.97
CA LEU A 244 -2.03 11.89 -19.40
C LEU A 244 -1.74 12.25 -17.95
#